data_95c835ed6ecf483d30f5ffd9bf83c592
#
_entry.id   95c835ed6ecf483d30f5ffd9bf83c592
#
_cell.length_a   1.000
_cell.length_b   1.000
_cell.length_c   1.000
_cell.angle_alpha   90.00
_cell.angle_beta   90.00
_cell.angle_gamma   90.00
#
_symmetry.space_group_name_H-M   'P 1'
#
loop_
_entity.id
_entity.type
_entity.pdbx_description
1 polymer ?
#
loop_
_entity_poly.entity_id
_entity_poly.type
_entity_poly.pdbx_seq_one_letter_code
_entity_poly.pdbx_strand_id
1 'polypeptide(L)'
;MSGTCVHSRTGEAAGAAGARTIGHAGAGAGSPWGRALRGELLKAVTLPAMWWTAAVTGAAGIVIIMSALQNSEGGRSFGFEDIAPTWTLAVQIGFVAAGVIVSGAEHSSAQGMTSLLVTPVRGRLVAARLAVLIGGGLVVACALVAMGVVACPRMSAATLWAGGRTVVWLTAVLLLAAGIGEIVRSATGAATSAVVLVVLAPQLAMVMGDAVDWLPGQAGQIWVAGAASRGDVVAAGLIALAWTATATAAGAARLVRADA
;
A
#
# COMPACT_ATOMS: atom_id res chain seq x y z
N MET A 1 63.90 44.88 -9.10
CA MET A 1 63.93 44.75 -10.53
C MET A 1 62.47 44.42 -10.92
N SER A 2 61.64 45.40 -11.15
CA SER A 2 61.37 46.20 -12.34
C SER A 2 60.90 45.36 -13.52
N GLY A 3 59.68 45.57 -13.94
CA GLY A 3 59.15 45.16 -15.22
C GLY A 3 57.66 45.06 -15.15
N THR A 4 56.98 46.07 -15.22
CA THR A 4 56.33 46.95 -16.24
C THR A 4 55.06 46.34 -16.85
N CYS A 5 54.00 47.09 -16.67
CA CYS A 5 52.70 47.07 -17.35
C CYS A 5 52.76 46.87 -18.85
N VAL A 6 51.79 46.19 -19.42
CA VAL A 6 51.22 46.57 -20.71
C VAL A 6 49.70 46.41 -20.65
N HIS A 7 49.04 47.58 -20.76
CA HIS A 7 47.67 47.80 -21.16
C HIS A 7 47.49 47.40 -22.65
N SER A 8 46.44 46.69 -22.98
CA SER A 8 45.80 46.90 -24.26
C SER A 8 44.31 46.74 -24.10
N ARG A 9 43.63 47.88 -24.10
CA ARG A 9 42.26 48.04 -24.53
C ARG A 9 42.23 47.82 -26.04
N THR A 10 41.30 47.04 -26.52
CA THR A 10 40.46 47.38 -27.71
C THR A 10 39.53 46.22 -27.94
N GLY A 11 38.30 46.54 -28.23
CA GLY A 11 37.37 45.65 -28.89
C GLY A 11 35.96 45.66 -28.33
N GLU A 12 35.34 46.85 -28.35
CA GLU A 12 33.89 46.95 -28.47
C GLU A 12 33.44 46.32 -29.77
N ALA A 13 32.43 45.47 -29.73
CA ALA A 13 31.30 45.57 -30.66
C ALA A 13 30.41 44.31 -30.62
N ALA A 14 29.17 44.57 -30.38
CA ALA A 14 28.03 43.97 -31.06
C ALA A 14 27.90 42.43 -31.06
N GLY A 15 27.02 41.96 -30.24
CA GLY A 15 26.50 40.59 -30.26
C GLY A 15 25.21 40.47 -29.46
N ALA A 16 24.32 41.47 -29.54
CA ALA A 16 22.93 41.29 -29.16
C ALA A 16 22.29 40.36 -30.16
N ALA A 17 22.51 39.06 -30.00
CA ALA A 17 21.89 38.04 -30.81
C ALA A 17 21.15 37.06 -29.88
N GLY A 18 19.85 37.29 -29.74
CA GLY A 18 18.88 36.23 -29.62
C GLY A 18 19.02 35.35 -28.40
N ALA A 19 18.65 35.83 -27.20
CA ALA A 19 18.05 34.93 -26.24
C ALA A 19 16.86 34.27 -26.92
N ARG A 20 17.11 33.14 -27.61
CA ARG A 20 16.06 32.24 -27.98
C ARG A 20 15.41 31.82 -26.69
N THR A 21 14.31 32.43 -26.36
CA THR A 21 13.29 31.88 -25.48
C THR A 21 12.98 30.50 -26.09
N ILE A 22 13.60 29.49 -25.51
CA ILE A 22 13.16 28.09 -25.70
C ILE A 22 11.75 28.11 -25.18
N GLY A 23 10.82 28.37 -26.10
CA GLY A 23 9.41 28.23 -25.85
C GLY A 23 9.24 26.81 -25.32
N HIS A 24 8.87 26.72 -24.05
CA HIS A 24 8.39 25.48 -23.45
C HIS A 24 7.13 25.12 -24.24
N ALA A 25 7.35 24.44 -25.36
CA ALA A 25 6.31 23.83 -26.17
C ALA A 25 5.49 22.98 -25.24
N GLY A 26 4.24 23.37 -25.05
CA GLY A 26 3.10 22.70 -24.48
C GLY A 26 3.31 21.32 -23.90
N ALA A 27 3.88 21.22 -22.70
CA ALA A 27 3.64 20.07 -21.86
C ALA A 27 2.15 20.12 -21.53
N GLY A 28 1.38 19.20 -22.09
CA GLY A 28 -0.07 19.13 -21.96
C GLY A 28 -0.51 19.44 -20.54
N ALA A 29 -1.42 20.41 -20.41
CA ALA A 29 -1.87 21.00 -19.17
C ALA A 29 -2.72 20.01 -18.35
N GLY A 30 -2.12 18.87 -17.97
CA GLY A 30 -2.69 17.98 -16.96
C GLY A 30 -2.71 18.71 -15.62
N SER A 31 -3.83 18.63 -14.92
CA SER A 31 -3.96 19.25 -13.60
C SER A 31 -2.78 18.83 -12.71
N PRO A 32 -2.31 19.70 -11.80
CA PRO A 32 -1.23 19.34 -10.86
C PRO A 32 -1.53 18.06 -10.07
N TRP A 33 -2.80 17.77 -9.80
CA TRP A 33 -3.28 16.55 -9.17
C TRP A 33 -3.07 15.33 -10.08
N GLY A 34 -3.44 15.42 -11.36
CA GLY A 34 -3.27 14.32 -12.31
C GLY A 34 -1.79 13.95 -12.52
N ARG A 35 -0.88 14.94 -12.49
CA ARG A 35 0.56 14.66 -12.55
C ARG A 35 1.08 13.93 -11.32
N ALA A 36 0.63 14.31 -10.12
CA ALA A 36 0.99 13.64 -8.87
C ALA A 36 0.49 12.19 -8.84
N LEU A 37 -0.78 11.96 -9.18
CA LEU A 37 -1.37 10.61 -9.27
C LEU A 37 -0.61 9.73 -10.28
N ARG A 38 -0.33 10.26 -11.46
CA ARG A 38 0.38 9.53 -12.52
C ARG A 38 1.80 9.16 -12.09
N GLY A 39 2.49 10.06 -11.38
CA GLY A 39 3.81 9.80 -10.82
C GLY A 39 3.79 8.66 -9.80
N GLU A 40 2.85 8.68 -8.86
CA GLU A 40 2.72 7.62 -7.84
C GLU A 40 2.30 6.28 -8.46
N LEU A 41 1.38 6.30 -9.42
CA LEU A 41 0.97 5.09 -10.13
C LEU A 41 2.13 4.47 -10.92
N LEU A 42 2.90 5.28 -11.64
CA LEU A 42 4.07 4.80 -12.38
C LEU A 42 5.09 4.16 -11.44
N LYS A 43 5.38 4.77 -10.28
CA LYS A 43 6.26 4.15 -9.28
C LYS A 43 5.77 2.77 -8.87
N ALA A 44 4.49 2.63 -8.53
CA ALA A 44 3.91 1.35 -8.09
C ALA A 44 4.01 0.28 -9.19
N VAL A 45 3.73 0.63 -10.45
CA VAL A 45 3.72 -0.32 -11.57
C VAL A 45 5.14 -0.68 -12.05
N THR A 46 6.11 0.24 -11.92
CA THR A 46 7.48 0.01 -12.40
C THR A 46 8.37 -0.72 -11.40
N LEU A 47 7.97 -0.88 -10.14
CA LEU A 47 8.74 -1.64 -9.17
C LEU A 47 8.62 -3.16 -9.42
N PRO A 48 9.70 -3.88 -9.79
CA PRO A 48 9.65 -5.32 -10.01
C PRO A 48 9.20 -6.11 -8.76
N ALA A 49 9.57 -5.62 -7.57
CA ALA A 49 9.17 -6.21 -6.30
C ALA A 49 7.64 -6.30 -6.12
N MET A 50 6.88 -5.34 -6.66
CA MET A 50 5.42 -5.36 -6.58
C MET A 50 4.81 -6.51 -7.40
N TRP A 51 5.37 -6.78 -8.59
CA TRP A 51 4.93 -7.89 -9.45
C TRP A 51 5.24 -9.25 -8.82
N TRP A 52 6.44 -9.42 -8.26
CA TRP A 52 6.79 -10.64 -7.54
C TRP A 52 5.90 -10.84 -6.31
N THR A 53 5.64 -9.78 -5.55
CA THR A 53 4.74 -9.85 -4.39
C THR A 53 3.33 -10.25 -4.84
N ALA A 54 2.79 -9.64 -5.91
CA ALA A 54 1.48 -10.00 -6.44
C ALA A 54 1.43 -11.46 -6.92
N ALA A 55 2.47 -11.92 -7.63
CA ALA A 55 2.55 -13.30 -8.13
C ALA A 55 2.59 -14.33 -6.99
N VAL A 56 3.45 -14.10 -5.98
CA VAL A 56 3.56 -14.99 -4.81
C VAL A 56 2.26 -14.99 -4.00
N THR A 57 1.65 -13.83 -3.82
CA THR A 57 0.37 -13.69 -3.12
C THR A 57 -0.75 -14.43 -3.85
N GLY A 58 -0.83 -14.30 -5.17
CA GLY A 58 -1.78 -15.03 -6.00
C GLY A 58 -1.56 -16.54 -5.92
N ALA A 59 -0.31 -16.98 -6.01
CA ALA A 59 0.04 -18.40 -5.87
C ALA A 59 -0.36 -18.94 -4.50
N ALA A 60 -0.10 -18.21 -3.42
CA ALA A 60 -0.54 -18.62 -2.07
C ALA A 60 -2.06 -18.76 -1.98
N GLY A 61 -2.81 -17.81 -2.54
CA GLY A 61 -4.27 -17.88 -2.62
C GLY A 61 -4.77 -19.11 -3.38
N ILE A 62 -4.14 -19.41 -4.53
CA ILE A 62 -4.47 -20.62 -5.33
C ILE A 62 -4.20 -21.90 -4.54
N VAL A 63 -3.07 -21.99 -3.85
CA VAL A 63 -2.72 -23.18 -3.04
C VAL A 63 -3.80 -23.46 -1.99
N ILE A 64 -4.29 -22.44 -1.28
CA ILE A 64 -5.36 -22.62 -0.29
C ILE A 64 -6.67 -23.11 -0.95
N ILE A 65 -7.02 -22.54 -2.11
CA ILE A 65 -8.23 -22.95 -2.85
C ILE A 65 -8.09 -24.41 -3.30
N MET A 66 -6.95 -24.79 -3.88
CA MET A 66 -6.70 -26.17 -4.33
C MET A 66 -6.71 -27.16 -3.16
N SER A 67 -6.15 -26.79 -2.03
CA SER A 67 -6.22 -27.60 -0.80
C SER A 67 -7.67 -27.78 -0.32
N ALA A 68 -8.48 -26.74 -0.36
CA ALA A 68 -9.89 -26.82 0.02
C ALA A 68 -10.69 -27.72 -0.94
N LEU A 69 -10.43 -27.62 -2.25
CA LEU A 69 -11.06 -28.47 -3.27
C LEU A 69 -10.71 -29.95 -3.08
N GLN A 70 -9.43 -30.28 -2.83
CA GLN A 70 -8.99 -31.65 -2.57
C GLN A 70 -9.63 -32.21 -1.30
N ASN A 71 -9.77 -31.43 -0.24
CA ASN A 71 -10.37 -31.88 1.01
C ASN A 71 -11.90 -31.96 0.95
N SER A 72 -12.53 -31.45 -0.13
CA SER A 72 -13.98 -31.52 -0.32
C SER A 72 -14.49 -32.79 -1.01
N GLU A 73 -13.63 -33.77 -1.27
CA GLU A 73 -13.95 -35.03 -1.98
C GLU A 73 -15.07 -35.87 -1.34
N GLY A 74 -15.64 -35.44 -0.22
CA GLY A 74 -16.80 -36.05 0.44
C GLY A 74 -18.17 -35.51 -0.01
N GLY A 75 -18.27 -34.78 -1.14
CA GLY A 75 -19.56 -34.29 -1.65
C GLY A 75 -20.09 -33.01 -0.94
N ARG A 76 -19.33 -32.38 -0.06
CA ARG A 76 -19.68 -31.13 0.58
C ARG A 76 -19.29 -29.95 -0.32
N SER A 77 -20.28 -29.26 -0.88
CA SER A 77 -20.02 -27.98 -1.54
C SER A 77 -19.69 -26.91 -0.49
N PHE A 78 -18.56 -26.20 -0.66
CA PHE A 78 -18.16 -25.09 0.20
C PHE A 78 -18.24 -23.76 -0.58
N GLY A 79 -18.46 -22.68 0.16
CA GLY A 79 -18.40 -21.31 -0.36
C GLY A 79 -17.12 -20.61 0.07
N PHE A 80 -16.86 -19.43 -0.48
CA PHE A 80 -15.69 -18.64 -0.07
C PHE A 80 -15.73 -18.26 1.42
N GLU A 81 -16.92 -18.09 2.01
CA GLU A 81 -17.10 -17.85 3.44
C GLU A 81 -16.47 -18.90 4.34
N ASP A 82 -16.42 -20.16 3.89
CA ASP A 82 -15.88 -21.29 4.67
C ASP A 82 -14.34 -21.25 4.70
N ILE A 83 -13.69 -20.72 3.68
CA ILE A 83 -12.24 -20.66 3.55
C ILE A 83 -11.65 -19.26 3.75
N ALA A 84 -12.47 -18.21 3.74
CA ALA A 84 -12.03 -16.82 3.77
C ALA A 84 -11.05 -16.51 4.91
N PRO A 85 -11.21 -16.97 6.16
CA PRO A 85 -10.26 -16.70 7.22
C PRO A 85 -8.86 -17.25 6.92
N THR A 86 -8.78 -18.55 6.55
CA THR A 86 -7.50 -19.20 6.23
C THR A 86 -6.87 -18.63 4.96
N TRP A 87 -7.69 -18.39 3.93
CA TRP A 87 -7.24 -17.78 2.68
C TRP A 87 -6.67 -16.37 2.91
N THR A 88 -7.36 -15.57 3.72
CA THR A 88 -6.93 -14.22 4.06
C THR A 88 -5.63 -14.22 4.83
N LEU A 89 -5.41 -15.14 5.77
CA LEU A 89 -4.13 -15.28 6.50
C LEU A 89 -2.95 -15.47 5.56
N ALA A 90 -3.10 -16.26 4.51
CA ALA A 90 -2.03 -16.46 3.54
C ALA A 90 -1.82 -15.24 2.64
N VAL A 91 -2.89 -14.66 2.12
CA VAL A 91 -2.85 -13.56 1.15
C VAL A 91 -2.46 -12.23 1.79
N GLN A 92 -2.86 -11.96 3.03
CA GLN A 92 -2.53 -10.70 3.70
C GLN A 92 -1.03 -10.46 3.88
N ILE A 93 -0.21 -11.51 3.91
CA ILE A 93 1.26 -11.39 3.98
C ILE A 93 1.79 -10.60 2.77
N GLY A 94 1.24 -10.85 1.59
CA GLY A 94 1.59 -10.09 0.39
C GLY A 94 1.17 -8.62 0.45
N PHE A 95 0.01 -8.32 1.04
CA PHE A 95 -0.43 -6.93 1.24
C PHE A 95 0.43 -6.20 2.27
N VAL A 96 0.88 -6.89 3.33
CA VAL A 96 1.89 -6.35 4.26
C VAL A 96 3.18 -6.04 3.52
N ALA A 97 3.70 -7.00 2.74
CA ALA A 97 4.93 -6.81 1.97
C ALA A 97 4.80 -5.66 0.98
N ALA A 98 3.70 -5.56 0.25
CA ALA A 98 3.45 -4.47 -0.70
C ALA A 98 3.43 -3.09 0.00
N GLY A 99 2.77 -2.97 1.16
CA GLY A 99 2.76 -1.74 1.94
C GLY A 99 4.15 -1.31 2.40
N VAL A 100 4.95 -2.27 2.88
CA VAL A 100 6.35 -2.02 3.30
C VAL A 100 7.24 -1.66 2.11
N ILE A 101 7.07 -2.32 0.95
CA ILE A 101 7.86 -2.01 -0.26
C ILE A 101 7.59 -0.58 -0.72
N VAL A 102 6.32 -0.16 -0.75
CA VAL A 102 5.97 1.20 -1.19
C VAL A 102 6.54 2.26 -0.24
N SER A 103 6.48 2.04 1.08
CA SER A 103 7.08 2.97 2.05
C SER A 103 8.60 2.93 2.04
N GLY A 104 9.20 1.74 1.91
CA GLY A 104 10.65 1.53 1.90
C GLY A 104 11.35 2.12 0.67
N ALA A 105 10.70 2.10 -0.49
CA ALA A 105 11.24 2.64 -1.74
C ALA A 105 11.56 4.14 -1.65
N GLU A 106 10.84 4.90 -0.84
CA GLU A 106 11.10 6.32 -0.64
C GLU A 106 12.26 6.61 0.29
N HIS A 107 12.50 5.73 1.27
CA HIS A 107 13.58 5.92 2.24
C HIS A 107 14.94 5.42 1.71
N SER A 108 14.94 4.46 0.79
CA SER A 108 16.17 3.88 0.23
C SER A 108 16.73 4.63 -0.98
N SER A 109 15.92 5.43 -1.64
CA SER A 109 16.31 6.21 -2.82
C SER A 109 16.09 7.70 -2.55
N ALA A 110 16.98 8.57 -3.05
CA ALA A 110 16.82 10.03 -3.00
C ALA A 110 15.57 10.54 -3.78
N GLN A 111 14.62 9.64 -4.10
CA GLN A 111 13.39 9.94 -4.82
C GLN A 111 12.46 10.88 -4.03
N GLY A 112 12.57 10.92 -2.70
CA GLY A 112 11.87 11.90 -1.89
C GLY A 112 12.19 13.34 -2.28
N MET A 113 13.47 13.66 -2.54
CA MET A 113 13.89 15.00 -3.00
C MET A 113 13.35 15.32 -4.40
N THR A 114 13.39 14.39 -5.34
CA THR A 114 12.89 14.60 -6.71
C THR A 114 11.37 14.80 -6.75
N SER A 115 10.63 14.11 -5.89
CA SER A 115 9.17 14.27 -5.79
C SER A 115 8.77 15.64 -5.27
N LEU A 116 9.55 16.21 -4.34
CA LEU A 116 9.33 17.56 -3.78
C LEU A 116 9.62 18.68 -4.80
N LEU A 117 10.60 18.48 -5.67
CA LEU A 117 10.91 19.43 -6.75
C LEU A 117 9.78 19.53 -7.80
N VAL A 118 9.04 18.43 -8.01
CA VAL A 118 7.95 18.36 -8.99
C VAL A 118 6.59 18.80 -8.40
N THR A 119 6.40 18.63 -7.08
CA THR A 119 5.11 18.94 -6.43
C THR A 119 5.35 19.69 -5.12
N PRO A 120 5.38 21.04 -5.14
CA PRO A 120 5.71 21.84 -3.95
C PRO A 120 4.64 21.79 -2.84
N VAL A 121 3.46 21.25 -3.12
CA VAL A 121 2.36 21.13 -2.14
C VAL A 121 2.35 19.72 -1.54
N ARG A 122 3.02 19.53 -0.41
CA ARG A 122 3.20 18.24 0.30
C ARG A 122 1.89 17.48 0.58
N GLY A 123 0.86 18.20 1.04
CA GLY A 123 -0.45 17.59 1.28
C GLY A 123 -1.05 16.93 0.03
N ARG A 124 -0.79 17.50 -1.14
CA ARG A 124 -1.25 16.94 -2.42
C ARG A 124 -0.51 15.65 -2.78
N LEU A 125 0.78 15.57 -2.48
CA LEU A 125 1.57 14.36 -2.69
C LEU A 125 1.08 13.22 -1.79
N VAL A 126 0.91 13.49 -0.49
CA VAL A 126 0.38 12.51 0.47
C VAL A 126 -1.00 12.00 0.05
N ALA A 127 -1.90 12.92 -0.35
CA ALA A 127 -3.24 12.55 -0.78
C ALA A 127 -3.22 11.73 -2.10
N ALA A 128 -2.36 12.07 -3.06
CA ALA A 128 -2.18 11.31 -4.29
C ALA A 128 -1.66 9.89 -4.00
N ARG A 129 -0.69 9.76 -3.10
CA ARG A 129 -0.16 8.48 -2.66
C ARG A 129 -1.23 7.61 -1.98
N LEU A 130 -1.98 8.16 -1.04
CA LEU A 130 -3.07 7.45 -0.40
C LEU A 130 -4.13 7.00 -1.43
N ALA A 131 -4.47 7.85 -2.38
CA ALA A 131 -5.41 7.51 -3.45
C ALA A 131 -4.91 6.33 -4.31
N VAL A 132 -3.62 6.31 -4.65
CA VAL A 132 -3.00 5.20 -5.42
C VAL A 132 -2.96 3.92 -4.59
N LEU A 133 -2.61 4.00 -3.30
CA LEU A 133 -2.59 2.83 -2.41
C LEU A 133 -3.99 2.25 -2.21
N ILE A 134 -4.99 3.10 -1.95
CA ILE A 134 -6.38 2.66 -1.80
C ILE A 134 -6.89 2.07 -3.12
N GLY A 135 -6.76 2.80 -4.22
CA GLY A 135 -7.25 2.36 -5.53
C GLY A 135 -6.54 1.09 -6.01
N GLY A 136 -5.21 1.06 -5.94
CA GLY A 136 -4.41 -0.11 -6.31
C GLY A 136 -4.68 -1.31 -5.39
N GLY A 137 -4.76 -1.07 -4.08
CA GLY A 137 -5.10 -2.09 -3.09
C GLY A 137 -6.48 -2.71 -3.35
N LEU A 138 -7.49 -1.86 -3.59
CA LEU A 138 -8.84 -2.32 -3.94
C LEU A 138 -8.85 -3.16 -5.21
N VAL A 139 -8.19 -2.70 -6.27
CA VAL A 139 -8.16 -3.43 -7.56
C VAL A 139 -7.51 -4.80 -7.38
N VAL A 140 -6.35 -4.88 -6.73
CA VAL A 140 -5.66 -6.16 -6.50
C VAL A 140 -6.46 -7.06 -5.56
N ALA A 141 -6.99 -6.52 -4.47
CA ALA A 141 -7.83 -7.28 -3.54
C ALA A 141 -9.08 -7.81 -4.21
N CYS A 142 -9.80 -6.99 -5.00
CA CYS A 142 -10.96 -7.43 -5.76
C CYS A 142 -10.61 -8.53 -6.77
N ALA A 143 -9.50 -8.41 -7.49
CA ALA A 143 -9.08 -9.43 -8.45
C ALA A 143 -8.77 -10.78 -7.77
N LEU A 144 -8.02 -10.76 -6.66
CA LEU A 144 -7.68 -11.97 -5.91
C LEU A 144 -8.91 -12.61 -5.25
N VAL A 145 -9.77 -11.80 -4.63
CA VAL A 145 -11.01 -12.29 -4.01
C VAL A 145 -11.98 -12.82 -5.07
N ALA A 146 -12.13 -12.13 -6.21
CA ALA A 146 -12.97 -12.63 -7.31
C ALA A 146 -12.47 -13.99 -7.82
N MET A 147 -11.17 -14.16 -7.96
CA MET A 147 -10.57 -15.47 -8.29
C MET A 147 -10.96 -16.54 -7.25
N GLY A 148 -10.85 -16.21 -5.95
CA GLY A 148 -11.22 -17.11 -4.86
C GLY A 148 -12.72 -17.47 -4.87
N VAL A 149 -13.58 -16.47 -5.02
CA VAL A 149 -15.03 -16.65 -5.07
C VAL A 149 -15.47 -17.48 -6.27
N VAL A 150 -14.93 -17.21 -7.46
CA VAL A 150 -15.28 -17.94 -8.70
C VAL A 150 -14.80 -19.39 -8.65
N ALA A 151 -13.70 -19.68 -7.95
CA ALA A 151 -13.17 -21.02 -7.80
C ALA A 151 -13.96 -21.88 -6.79
N CYS A 152 -14.80 -21.28 -5.93
CA CYS A 152 -15.60 -22.02 -4.95
C CYS A 152 -16.86 -22.62 -5.59
N PRO A 153 -17.20 -23.89 -5.28
CA PRO A 153 -18.35 -24.57 -5.87
C PRO A 153 -19.71 -23.95 -5.50
N ARG A 154 -19.81 -23.30 -4.34
CA ARG A 154 -21.05 -22.70 -3.85
C ARG A 154 -20.99 -21.17 -3.93
N MET A 155 -21.94 -20.61 -4.69
CA MET A 155 -22.18 -19.16 -4.75
C MET A 155 -23.40 -18.80 -3.92
N SER A 156 -23.22 -17.98 -2.91
CA SER A 156 -24.27 -17.54 -1.99
C SER A 156 -24.12 -16.05 -1.66
N ALA A 157 -25.14 -15.47 -1.04
CA ALA A 157 -25.01 -14.11 -0.52
C ALA A 157 -23.92 -14.04 0.57
N ALA A 158 -23.74 -15.09 1.37
CA ALA A 158 -22.68 -15.16 2.36
C ALA A 158 -21.28 -15.16 1.71
N THR A 159 -21.11 -15.87 0.60
CA THR A 159 -19.86 -15.84 -0.22
C THR A 159 -19.51 -14.42 -0.67
N LEU A 160 -20.50 -13.67 -1.20
CA LEU A 160 -20.28 -12.30 -1.65
C LEU A 160 -19.98 -11.35 -0.49
N TRP A 161 -20.66 -11.49 0.64
CA TRP A 161 -20.39 -10.70 1.83
C TRP A 161 -19.01 -10.99 2.43
N ALA A 162 -18.61 -12.27 2.50
CA ALA A 162 -17.26 -12.66 2.92
C ALA A 162 -16.21 -12.07 1.99
N GLY A 163 -16.43 -12.15 0.67
CA GLY A 163 -15.55 -11.53 -0.32
C GLY A 163 -15.40 -10.03 -0.11
N GLY A 164 -16.52 -9.31 0.05
CA GLY A 164 -16.50 -7.86 0.30
C GLY A 164 -15.73 -7.49 1.57
N ARG A 165 -15.95 -8.20 2.67
CA ARG A 165 -15.20 -8.01 3.93
C ARG A 165 -13.71 -8.25 3.76
N THR A 166 -13.36 -9.30 3.02
CA THR A 166 -11.96 -9.63 2.72
C THR A 166 -11.27 -8.53 1.90
N VAL A 167 -11.95 -7.97 0.88
CA VAL A 167 -11.41 -6.85 0.09
C VAL A 167 -11.11 -5.64 0.97
N VAL A 168 -12.06 -5.27 1.83
CA VAL A 168 -11.88 -4.14 2.76
C VAL A 168 -10.70 -4.39 3.70
N TRP A 169 -10.61 -5.59 4.28
CA TRP A 169 -9.54 -5.96 5.18
C TRP A 169 -8.16 -5.94 4.51
N LEU A 170 -8.02 -6.56 3.33
CA LEU A 170 -6.74 -6.58 2.61
C LEU A 170 -6.26 -5.18 2.25
N THR A 171 -7.20 -4.29 1.85
CA THR A 171 -6.87 -2.89 1.58
C THR A 171 -6.44 -2.17 2.87
N ALA A 172 -7.10 -2.43 4.00
CA ALA A 172 -6.72 -1.89 5.29
C ALA A 172 -5.32 -2.37 5.72
N VAL A 173 -5.00 -3.65 5.52
CA VAL A 173 -3.66 -4.21 5.80
C VAL A 173 -2.57 -3.52 5.00
N LEU A 174 -2.80 -3.28 3.71
CA LEU A 174 -1.87 -2.53 2.85
C LEU A 174 -1.58 -1.13 3.40
N LEU A 175 -2.64 -0.40 3.75
CA LEU A 175 -2.53 0.96 4.30
C LEU A 175 -1.87 0.97 5.69
N LEU A 176 -2.22 0.01 6.54
CA LEU A 176 -1.62 -0.16 7.86
C LEU A 176 -0.12 -0.40 7.75
N ALA A 177 0.30 -1.34 6.89
CA ALA A 177 1.70 -1.67 6.67
C ALA A 177 2.48 -0.49 6.06
N ALA A 178 1.89 0.23 5.10
CA ALA A 178 2.48 1.44 4.54
C ALA A 178 2.63 2.54 5.60
N GLY A 179 1.61 2.78 6.43
CA GLY A 179 1.65 3.75 7.53
C GLY A 179 2.71 3.42 8.57
N ILE A 180 2.83 2.15 8.97
CA ILE A 180 3.90 1.67 9.86
C ILE A 180 5.27 1.92 9.22
N GLY A 181 5.42 1.65 7.92
CA GLY A 181 6.65 1.88 7.18
C GLY A 181 7.11 3.34 7.21
N GLU A 182 6.19 4.30 7.08
CA GLU A 182 6.49 5.73 7.20
C GLU A 182 6.91 6.14 8.62
N ILE A 183 6.35 5.48 9.63
CA ILE A 183 6.68 5.74 11.03
C ILE A 183 8.07 5.19 11.37
N VAL A 184 8.34 3.94 11.00
CA VAL A 184 9.55 3.21 11.41
C VAL A 184 10.78 3.61 10.60
N ARG A 185 10.61 3.98 9.31
CA ARG A 185 11.68 4.36 8.37
C ARG A 185 12.75 3.29 8.15
N SER A 186 12.45 2.06 8.50
CA SER A 186 13.29 0.89 8.28
C SER A 186 12.43 -0.20 7.68
N ALA A 187 12.79 -0.70 6.51
CA ALA A 187 12.02 -1.74 5.83
C ALA A 187 11.89 -3.01 6.69
N THR A 188 12.99 -3.42 7.33
CA THR A 188 12.99 -4.60 8.22
C THR A 188 12.12 -4.35 9.45
N GLY A 189 12.28 -3.21 10.12
CA GLY A 189 11.47 -2.86 11.30
C GLY A 189 9.98 -2.75 10.97
N ALA A 190 9.65 -2.14 9.83
CA ALA A 190 8.27 -2.02 9.37
C ALA A 190 7.66 -3.39 9.04
N ALA A 191 8.40 -4.25 8.33
CA ALA A 191 7.96 -5.60 8.01
C ALA A 191 7.72 -6.42 9.28
N THR A 192 8.67 -6.42 10.21
CA THR A 192 8.54 -7.14 11.48
C THR A 192 7.34 -6.64 12.28
N SER A 193 7.18 -5.32 12.45
CA SER A 193 6.06 -4.74 13.20
C SER A 193 4.72 -5.07 12.55
N ALA A 194 4.61 -4.94 11.23
CA ALA A 194 3.36 -5.23 10.52
C ALA A 194 3.02 -6.73 10.56
N VAL A 195 4.01 -7.62 10.41
CA VAL A 195 3.80 -9.08 10.53
C VAL A 195 3.35 -9.44 11.93
N VAL A 196 3.97 -8.90 12.98
CA VAL A 196 3.58 -9.17 14.37
C VAL A 196 2.14 -8.70 14.61
N LEU A 197 1.79 -7.49 14.22
CA LEU A 197 0.47 -6.91 14.48
C LEU A 197 -0.65 -7.55 13.67
N VAL A 198 -0.36 -7.98 12.42
CA VAL A 198 -1.39 -8.44 11.50
C VAL A 198 -1.44 -9.97 11.42
N VAL A 199 -0.28 -10.62 11.32
CA VAL A 199 -0.20 -12.06 11.04
C VAL A 199 -0.10 -12.88 12.33
N LEU A 200 0.73 -12.43 13.28
CA LEU A 200 0.97 -13.18 14.52
C LEU A 200 -0.04 -12.85 15.62
N ALA A 201 -0.76 -11.73 15.54
CA ALA A 201 -1.73 -11.33 16.56
C ALA A 201 -2.73 -12.44 16.93
N PRO A 202 -3.37 -13.15 15.98
CA PRO A 202 -4.30 -14.23 16.32
C PRO A 202 -3.64 -15.38 17.08
N GLN A 203 -2.33 -15.62 16.88
CA GLN A 203 -1.59 -16.68 17.55
C GLN A 203 -1.23 -16.30 19.01
N LEU A 204 -1.29 -15.02 19.33
CA LEU A 204 -0.98 -14.51 20.68
C LEU A 204 -2.18 -14.64 21.65
N ALA A 205 -3.35 -15.07 21.16
CA ALA A 205 -4.56 -15.19 21.98
C ALA A 205 -4.35 -16.07 23.23
N MET A 206 -3.55 -17.15 23.12
CA MET A 206 -3.25 -18.02 24.25
C MET A 206 -2.45 -17.35 25.36
N VAL A 207 -1.70 -16.30 25.05
CA VAL A 207 -0.84 -15.58 25.99
C VAL A 207 -1.50 -14.29 26.47
N MET A 208 -2.22 -13.58 25.60
CA MET A 208 -2.77 -12.25 25.87
C MET A 208 -4.24 -12.28 26.34
N GLY A 209 -4.92 -13.44 26.25
CA GLY A 209 -6.34 -13.52 26.54
C GLY A 209 -7.16 -12.50 25.73
N ASP A 210 -8.17 -11.89 26.35
CA ASP A 210 -9.09 -10.94 25.70
C ASP A 210 -8.40 -9.67 25.13
N ALA A 211 -7.19 -9.36 25.58
CA ALA A 211 -6.45 -8.20 25.07
C ALA A 211 -6.07 -8.34 23.57
N VAL A 212 -6.02 -9.57 23.05
CA VAL A 212 -5.73 -9.83 21.63
C VAL A 212 -6.79 -9.27 20.70
N ASP A 213 -8.05 -9.17 21.14
CA ASP A 213 -9.18 -8.70 20.32
C ASP A 213 -9.02 -7.23 19.92
N TRP A 214 -8.19 -6.47 20.65
CA TRP A 214 -7.83 -5.10 20.32
C TRP A 214 -6.71 -5.00 19.27
N LEU A 215 -6.05 -6.10 18.92
CA LEU A 215 -5.02 -6.12 17.90
C LEU A 215 -5.64 -6.17 16.50
N PRO A 216 -5.06 -5.45 15.51
CA PRO A 216 -5.64 -5.34 14.18
C PRO A 216 -5.75 -6.71 13.48
N GLY A 217 -4.80 -7.62 13.68
CA GLY A 217 -4.83 -8.93 13.07
C GLY A 217 -6.00 -9.80 13.53
N GLN A 218 -6.24 -9.85 14.85
CA GLN A 218 -7.37 -10.58 15.41
C GLN A 218 -8.71 -9.94 15.02
N ALA A 219 -8.82 -8.63 15.15
CA ALA A 219 -9.99 -7.88 14.73
C ALA A 219 -10.30 -8.12 13.23
N GLY A 220 -9.27 -8.14 12.37
CA GLY A 220 -9.41 -8.46 10.96
C GLY A 220 -9.91 -9.87 10.70
N GLN A 221 -9.47 -10.87 11.48
CA GLN A 221 -9.94 -12.25 11.37
C GLN A 221 -11.42 -12.37 11.78
N ILE A 222 -11.84 -11.75 12.89
CA ILE A 222 -13.24 -11.72 13.33
C ILE A 222 -14.11 -11.04 12.26
N TRP A 223 -13.64 -9.91 11.71
CA TRP A 223 -14.32 -9.20 10.62
C TRP A 223 -14.49 -10.06 9.38
N VAL A 224 -13.44 -10.73 8.90
CA VAL A 224 -13.47 -11.57 7.70
C VAL A 224 -14.35 -12.79 7.91
N ALA A 225 -14.19 -13.51 9.01
CA ALA A 225 -14.98 -14.70 9.34
C ALA A 225 -16.48 -14.37 9.43
N GLY A 226 -16.82 -13.26 10.10
CA GLY A 226 -18.22 -12.82 10.24
C GLY A 226 -19.14 -13.83 10.92
N ALA A 227 -18.56 -14.79 11.63
CA ALA A 227 -19.27 -15.86 12.33
C ALA A 227 -19.71 -15.45 13.75
N ALA A 228 -19.15 -14.37 14.29
CA ALA A 228 -19.51 -13.82 15.59
C ALA A 228 -20.85 -13.05 15.54
N SER A 229 -21.31 -12.56 16.68
CA SER A 229 -22.49 -11.70 16.69
C SER A 229 -22.31 -10.47 15.80
N ARG A 230 -23.41 -9.91 15.29
CA ARG A 230 -23.33 -8.70 14.46
C ARG A 230 -22.58 -7.56 15.17
N GLY A 231 -22.77 -7.44 16.49
CA GLY A 231 -22.09 -6.43 17.32
C GLY A 231 -20.59 -6.63 17.33
N ASP A 232 -20.12 -7.85 17.55
CA ASP A 232 -18.69 -8.18 17.58
C ASP A 232 -18.02 -7.98 16.22
N VAL A 233 -18.69 -8.36 15.14
CA VAL A 233 -18.17 -8.14 13.78
C VAL A 233 -18.03 -6.65 13.48
N VAL A 234 -19.00 -5.83 13.86
CA VAL A 234 -18.92 -4.37 13.69
C VAL A 234 -17.81 -3.78 14.55
N ALA A 235 -17.72 -4.18 15.83
CA ALA A 235 -16.65 -3.72 16.72
C ALA A 235 -15.27 -4.08 16.18
N ALA A 236 -15.07 -5.31 15.70
CA ALA A 236 -13.84 -5.75 15.08
C ALA A 236 -13.49 -4.91 13.84
N GLY A 237 -14.47 -4.64 12.97
CA GLY A 237 -14.27 -3.75 11.82
C GLY A 237 -13.84 -2.33 12.22
N LEU A 238 -14.45 -1.77 13.27
CA LEU A 238 -14.08 -0.45 13.80
C LEU A 238 -12.67 -0.43 14.39
N ILE A 239 -12.27 -1.47 15.12
CA ILE A 239 -10.91 -1.61 15.65
C ILE A 239 -9.90 -1.66 14.51
N ALA A 240 -10.14 -2.49 13.49
CA ALA A 240 -9.27 -2.59 12.33
C ALA A 240 -9.13 -1.26 11.58
N LEU A 241 -10.25 -0.54 11.39
CA LEU A 241 -10.25 0.79 10.78
C LEU A 241 -9.53 1.83 11.63
N ALA A 242 -9.70 1.81 12.95
CA ALA A 242 -9.01 2.73 13.86
C ALA A 242 -7.49 2.56 13.80
N TRP A 243 -6.99 1.32 13.81
CA TRP A 243 -5.57 1.03 13.62
C TRP A 243 -5.05 1.54 12.28
N THR A 244 -5.77 1.25 11.19
CA THR A 244 -5.40 1.68 9.84
C THR A 244 -5.39 3.20 9.72
N ALA A 245 -6.44 3.87 10.22
CA ALA A 245 -6.53 5.33 10.20
C ALA A 245 -5.42 5.99 11.03
N THR A 246 -5.15 5.45 12.22
CA THR A 246 -4.09 5.98 13.11
C THR A 246 -2.71 5.83 12.48
N ALA A 247 -2.38 4.64 11.94
CA ALA A 247 -1.09 4.40 11.31
C ALA A 247 -0.90 5.27 10.06
N THR A 248 -1.90 5.36 9.20
CA THR A 248 -1.84 6.20 8.00
C THR A 248 -1.76 7.68 8.33
N ALA A 249 -2.53 8.17 9.30
CA ALA A 249 -2.50 9.56 9.73
C ALA A 249 -1.15 9.92 10.37
N ALA A 250 -0.61 9.05 11.24
CA ALA A 250 0.69 9.25 11.86
C ALA A 250 1.82 9.23 10.83
N GLY A 251 1.79 8.30 9.87
CA GLY A 251 2.73 8.26 8.75
C GLY A 251 2.67 9.53 7.89
N ALA A 252 1.47 9.96 7.51
CA ALA A 252 1.24 11.17 6.75
C ALA A 252 1.71 12.44 7.51
N ALA A 253 1.40 12.55 8.79
CA ALA A 253 1.83 13.66 9.64
C ALA A 253 3.36 13.73 9.74
N ARG A 254 4.02 12.58 9.81
CA ARG A 254 5.47 12.50 9.85
C ARG A 254 6.13 12.92 8.55
N LEU A 255 5.56 12.54 7.40
CA LEU A 255 6.01 12.99 6.07
C LEU A 255 5.92 14.52 5.92
N VAL A 256 4.86 15.14 6.45
CA VAL A 256 4.68 16.60 6.39
C VAL A 256 5.68 17.34 7.30
N ARG A 257 6.02 16.75 8.47
CA ARG A 257 6.88 17.42 9.50
C ARG A 257 8.36 17.15 9.32
N ALA A 258 8.77 16.09 8.63
CA ALA A 258 10.16 15.64 8.62
C ALA A 258 11.14 16.58 7.94
N ASP A 259 10.65 17.61 7.25
CA ASP A 259 11.46 18.55 6.47
C ASP A 259 11.13 20.02 6.83
N ALA A 260 10.47 20.27 7.95
CA ALA A 260 10.31 21.60 8.53
C ALA A 260 11.40 21.85 9.56
#